data_0ce6ff568aa6c557140db8a65287c38d
#
_entry.id   0ce6ff568aa6c557140db8a65287c38d
#
_cell.length_a   1.000
_cell.length_b   1.000
_cell.length_c   1.000
_cell.angle_alpha   90.00
_cell.angle_beta   90.00
_cell.angle_gamma   90.00
#
_symmetry.space_group_name_H-M   'P 1'
#
loop_
_entity.id
_entity.type
_entity.pdbx_description
1 polymer ?
#
loop_
_entity_poly.entity_id
_entity_poly.type
_entity_poly.pdbx_seq_one_letter_code
_entity_poly.pdbx_strand_id
1 'polypeptide(L)'
;MQDADAFDDVAFLGTARSAKRDPYRLSLFGAHLDSGEQPLVLLPVQGGTLLVTDRRLLEFRAHLEVHGAWNVKEFQGYMVQRSIDRGSVRKIEHVVRAAVDSAGNRRVEDRLQLTVSEGLEDVLVSRGPEPTLSDADFAVLRDAVLRRQAK
;
A
#
# COMPACT_ATOMS: atom_id res chain seq x y z
N MET A 1 -10.31 16.22 -0.91
CA MET A 1 -9.21 16.37 0.09
C MET A 1 -9.74 16.04 1.46
N GLN A 2 -9.07 15.14 2.16
CA GLN A 2 -9.47 14.68 3.47
C GLN A 2 -8.29 14.78 4.44
N ASP A 3 -8.55 14.73 5.74
CA ASP A 3 -7.51 14.80 6.76
C ASP A 3 -7.32 13.44 7.47
N ALA A 4 -6.55 13.45 8.57
CA ALA A 4 -6.22 12.21 9.28
C ALA A 4 -7.44 11.52 9.91
N ASP A 5 -8.52 12.24 10.19
CA ASP A 5 -9.73 11.67 10.80
C ASP A 5 -10.40 10.66 9.88
N ALA A 6 -10.20 10.78 8.56
CA ALA A 6 -10.73 9.82 7.60
C ALA A 6 -10.17 8.41 7.82
N PHE A 7 -9.04 8.27 8.54
CA PHE A 7 -8.36 7.01 8.75
C PHE A 7 -8.71 6.33 10.09
N ASP A 8 -9.67 6.86 10.83
CA ASP A 8 -10.01 6.32 12.16
C ASP A 8 -10.47 4.86 12.13
N ASP A 9 -11.18 4.46 11.07
CA ASP A 9 -11.71 3.11 10.92
C ASP A 9 -10.91 2.23 9.95
N VAL A 10 -9.75 2.68 9.53
CA VAL A 10 -8.90 1.94 8.59
C VAL A 10 -8.24 0.76 9.27
N ALA A 11 -8.21 -0.39 8.59
CA ALA A 11 -7.42 -1.54 9.02
C ALA A 11 -5.96 -1.33 8.61
N PHE A 12 -5.08 -1.23 9.61
CA PHE A 12 -3.63 -1.10 9.41
C PHE A 12 -3.01 -2.49 9.43
N LEU A 13 -2.42 -2.90 8.32
CA LEU A 13 -1.91 -4.26 8.10
C LEU A 13 -0.38 -4.30 8.05
N GLY A 14 0.15 -5.52 8.13
CA GLY A 14 1.59 -5.74 8.04
C GLY A 14 2.34 -5.01 9.15
N THR A 15 3.42 -4.34 8.79
CA THR A 15 4.23 -3.61 9.77
C THR A 15 3.54 -2.36 10.33
N ALA A 16 2.45 -1.91 9.70
CA ALA A 16 1.68 -0.77 10.22
C ALA A 16 0.77 -1.15 11.38
N ARG A 17 0.51 -2.44 11.58
CA ARG A 17 -0.42 -2.91 12.63
C ARG A 17 -0.02 -2.43 14.02
N SER A 18 1.27 -2.53 14.34
CA SER A 18 1.81 -2.17 15.65
C SER A 18 2.53 -0.81 15.65
N ALA A 19 2.60 -0.15 14.49
CA ALA A 19 3.23 1.16 14.39
C ALA A 19 2.33 2.23 15.00
N LYS A 20 2.95 3.22 15.63
CA LYS A 20 2.22 4.37 16.13
C LYS A 20 1.64 5.16 14.96
N ARG A 21 0.37 5.53 15.05
CA ARG A 21 -0.27 6.37 14.04
C ARG A 21 0.34 7.76 14.04
N ASP A 22 0.61 8.25 12.86
CA ASP A 22 1.13 9.59 12.64
C ASP A 22 0.06 10.42 11.89
N PRO A 23 -0.67 11.29 12.60
CA PRO A 23 -1.74 12.09 11.97
C PRO A 23 -1.24 12.98 10.83
N TYR A 24 -0.03 13.50 10.93
CA TYR A 24 0.56 14.30 9.86
C TYR A 24 0.70 13.48 8.58
N ARG A 25 1.27 12.28 8.68
CA ARG A 25 1.46 11.38 7.56
C ARG A 25 0.12 10.95 6.96
N LEU A 26 -0.85 10.62 7.81
CA LEU A 26 -2.18 10.23 7.35
C LEU A 26 -2.88 11.37 6.63
N SER A 27 -2.71 12.60 7.09
CA SER A 27 -3.28 13.77 6.41
C SER A 27 -2.69 13.96 5.02
N LEU A 28 -1.42 13.62 4.82
CA LEU A 28 -0.79 13.67 3.50
C LEU A 28 -1.39 12.64 2.53
N PHE A 29 -1.71 11.45 3.00
CA PHE A 29 -2.45 10.47 2.20
C PHE A 29 -3.87 10.97 1.92
N GLY A 30 -4.55 11.49 2.94
CA GLY A 30 -5.92 12.00 2.83
C GLY A 30 -6.06 13.11 1.81
N ALA A 31 -5.01 13.91 1.62
CA ALA A 31 -5.02 15.00 0.65
C ALA A 31 -5.23 14.51 -0.80
N HIS A 32 -4.94 13.25 -1.09
CA HIS A 32 -5.13 12.65 -2.40
C HIS A 32 -6.51 12.01 -2.58
N LEU A 33 -7.31 11.94 -1.52
CA LEU A 33 -8.63 11.31 -1.58
C LEU A 33 -9.69 12.31 -2.03
N ASP A 34 -10.64 11.82 -2.81
CA ASP A 34 -11.79 12.62 -3.20
C ASP A 34 -12.72 12.83 -2.01
N SER A 35 -13.59 13.84 -2.11
CA SER A 35 -14.64 14.05 -1.12
C SER A 35 -15.55 12.82 -1.06
N GLY A 36 -15.76 12.29 0.15
CA GLY A 36 -16.59 11.10 0.34
C GLY A 36 -15.91 9.76 0.03
N GLU A 37 -14.69 9.78 -0.48
CA GLU A 37 -13.92 8.55 -0.68
C GLU A 37 -13.45 8.00 0.66
N GLN A 38 -13.77 6.73 0.94
CA GLN A 38 -13.47 6.15 2.24
C GLN A 38 -12.28 5.22 2.19
N PRO A 39 -11.21 5.52 2.94
CA PRO A 39 -10.10 4.58 3.07
C PRO A 39 -10.52 3.37 3.90
N LEU A 40 -10.11 2.18 3.50
CA LEU A 40 -10.50 0.91 4.12
C LEU A 40 -9.31 0.18 4.73
N VAL A 41 -8.20 0.09 4.01
CA VAL A 41 -7.02 -0.70 4.41
C VAL A 41 -5.76 0.06 4.03
N LEU A 42 -4.79 0.06 4.93
CA LEU A 42 -3.46 0.61 4.69
C LEU A 42 -2.43 -0.49 4.91
N LEU A 43 -1.61 -0.73 3.89
CA LEU A 43 -0.56 -1.75 3.94
C LEU A 43 0.77 -1.14 3.48
N PRO A 44 1.80 -1.10 4.35
CA PRO A 44 3.14 -0.74 3.88
C PRO A 44 3.65 -1.74 2.85
N VAL A 45 4.20 -1.22 1.78
CA VAL A 45 4.81 -2.03 0.71
C VAL A 45 6.25 -1.58 0.51
N GLN A 46 6.99 -2.35 -0.30
CA GLN A 46 8.39 -2.02 -0.55
C GLN A 46 8.50 -0.63 -1.18
N GLY A 47 9.12 0.28 -0.45
CA GLY A 47 9.35 1.65 -0.89
C GLY A 47 8.13 2.56 -0.84
N GLY A 48 7.03 2.15 -0.22
CA GLY A 48 5.84 2.99 -0.19
C GLY A 48 4.70 2.44 0.64
N THR A 49 3.49 2.81 0.29
CA THR A 49 2.27 2.44 1.01
C THR A 49 1.15 2.16 0.02
N LEU A 50 0.46 1.05 0.21
CA LEU A 50 -0.76 0.73 -0.53
C LEU A 50 -1.96 1.12 0.32
N LEU A 51 -2.82 1.96 -0.24
CA LEU A 51 -4.08 2.36 0.40
C LEU A 51 -5.23 1.84 -0.45
N VAL A 52 -6.10 1.06 0.17
CA VAL A 52 -7.34 0.60 -0.47
C VAL A 52 -8.47 1.48 0.02
N THR A 53 -9.19 2.09 -0.92
CA THR A 53 -10.40 2.86 -0.62
C THR A 53 -11.62 2.13 -1.17
N ASP A 54 -12.80 2.68 -0.92
CA ASP A 54 -14.04 2.15 -1.51
C ASP A 54 -14.11 2.32 -3.04
N ARG A 55 -13.17 3.08 -3.64
CA ARG A 55 -13.17 3.39 -5.07
C ARG A 55 -11.97 2.85 -5.82
N ARG A 56 -10.79 2.80 -5.18
CA ARG A 56 -9.54 2.50 -5.88
C ARG A 56 -8.46 1.99 -4.93
N LEU A 57 -7.40 1.44 -5.51
CA LEU A 57 -6.18 1.11 -4.81
C LEU A 57 -5.13 2.13 -5.22
N LEU A 58 -4.51 2.78 -4.24
CA LEU A 58 -3.50 3.81 -4.46
C LEU A 58 -2.17 3.32 -3.90
N GLU A 59 -1.16 3.31 -4.75
CA GLU A 59 0.21 3.05 -4.31
C GLU A 59 0.94 4.38 -4.20
N PHE A 60 1.27 4.76 -2.96
CA PHE A 60 1.98 5.99 -2.67
C PHE A 60 3.46 5.77 -2.56
N ARG A 61 4.23 6.73 -3.04
CA ARG A 61 5.67 6.83 -2.83
C ARG A 61 6.00 8.17 -2.21
N ALA A 62 7.02 8.20 -1.36
CA ALA A 62 7.50 9.46 -0.85
C ALA A 62 8.14 10.26 -1.98
N HIS A 63 7.78 11.55 -2.08
CA HIS A 63 8.42 12.47 -3.00
C HIS A 63 9.59 13.14 -2.29
N LEU A 64 10.78 12.93 -2.80
CA LEU A 64 12.01 13.48 -2.23
C LEU A 64 12.66 14.43 -3.23
N GLU A 65 13.00 15.64 -2.77
CA GLU A 65 13.81 16.57 -3.54
C GLU A 65 15.25 16.52 -3.05
N VAL A 66 16.18 16.59 -4.00
CA VAL A 66 17.62 16.62 -3.71
C VAL A 66 18.10 18.05 -3.84
N HIS A 67 18.71 18.57 -2.78
CA HIS A 67 19.17 19.96 -2.71
C HIS A 67 20.68 20.03 -2.56
N GLY A 68 21.28 20.92 -3.33
CA GLY A 68 22.66 21.35 -3.19
C GLY A 68 23.71 20.30 -3.50
N ALA A 69 24.96 20.69 -3.30
CA ALA A 69 26.13 19.86 -3.58
C ALA A 69 26.27 18.66 -2.66
N TRP A 70 25.59 18.67 -1.54
CA TRP A 70 25.65 17.61 -0.52
C TRP A 70 24.57 16.53 -0.74
N ASN A 71 23.77 16.65 -1.80
CA ASN A 71 22.66 15.73 -2.09
C ASN A 71 21.72 15.53 -0.89
N VAL A 72 21.40 16.60 -0.19
CA VAL A 72 20.47 16.57 0.93
C VAL A 72 19.08 16.25 0.37
N LYS A 73 18.46 15.17 0.87
CA LYS A 73 17.11 14.78 0.48
C LYS A 73 16.10 15.40 1.42
N GLU A 74 15.11 16.07 0.86
CA GLU A 74 14.03 16.68 1.61
C GLU A 74 12.71 16.03 1.22
N PHE A 75 11.93 15.64 2.24
CA PHE A 75 10.62 15.04 2.03
C PHE A 75 9.60 16.11 1.62
N GLN A 76 8.97 15.90 0.46
CA GLN A 76 7.99 16.83 -0.13
C GLN A 76 6.58 16.22 -0.20
N GLY A 77 6.25 15.32 0.72
CA GLY A 77 4.95 14.65 0.74
C GLY A 77 4.95 13.35 -0.05
N TYR A 78 3.77 12.89 -0.39
CA TYR A 78 3.59 11.64 -1.13
C TYR A 78 3.06 11.90 -2.52
N MET A 79 3.45 11.04 -3.44
CA MET A 79 2.91 11.03 -4.80
C MET A 79 2.21 9.69 -5.04
N VAL A 80 1.18 9.71 -5.89
CA VAL A 80 0.52 8.47 -6.34
C VAL A 80 1.33 7.91 -7.48
N GLN A 81 1.95 6.75 -7.25
CA GLN A 81 2.70 6.05 -8.29
C GLN A 81 1.79 5.21 -9.17
N ARG A 82 0.74 4.63 -8.58
CA ARG A 82 -0.18 3.75 -9.28
C ARG A 82 -1.57 3.92 -8.69
N SER A 83 -2.56 3.98 -9.56
CA SER A 83 -3.97 4.01 -9.17
C SER A 83 -4.70 2.93 -9.95
N ILE A 84 -5.39 2.04 -9.24
CA ILE A 84 -6.14 0.94 -9.82
C ILE A 84 -7.60 1.09 -9.40
N ASP A 85 -8.52 1.11 -10.36
CA ASP A 85 -9.94 1.13 -10.07
C ASP A 85 -10.31 -0.16 -9.32
N ARG A 86 -10.86 -0.03 -8.14
CA ARG A 86 -11.25 -1.17 -7.31
C ARG A 86 -12.21 -2.10 -8.05
N GLY A 87 -13.15 -1.52 -8.79
CA GLY A 87 -14.12 -2.29 -9.57
C GLY A 87 -13.52 -3.10 -10.70
N SER A 88 -12.29 -2.78 -11.14
CA SER A 88 -11.61 -3.53 -12.20
C SER A 88 -10.89 -4.77 -11.69
N VAL A 89 -10.70 -4.91 -10.38
CA VAL A 89 -9.96 -6.05 -9.81
C VAL A 89 -10.86 -7.28 -9.81
N ARG A 90 -10.40 -8.34 -10.49
CA ARG A 90 -11.13 -9.61 -10.60
C ARG A 90 -10.63 -10.64 -9.60
N LYS A 91 -9.33 -10.60 -9.29
CA LYS A 91 -8.68 -11.59 -8.45
C LYS A 91 -7.46 -10.94 -7.80
N ILE A 92 -7.18 -11.32 -6.57
CA ILE A 92 -5.95 -10.92 -5.88
C ILE A 92 -5.36 -12.16 -5.22
N GLU A 93 -4.06 -12.36 -5.40
CA GLU A 93 -3.33 -13.49 -4.84
C GLU A 93 -2.13 -13.00 -4.04
N HIS A 94 -1.86 -13.69 -2.95
CA HIS A 94 -0.67 -13.47 -2.13
C HIS A 94 0.36 -14.52 -2.51
N VAL A 95 1.51 -14.08 -3.02
CA VAL A 95 2.57 -14.96 -3.53
C VAL A 95 3.82 -14.70 -2.71
N VAL A 96 4.36 -15.78 -2.13
CA VAL A 96 5.60 -15.73 -1.36
C VAL A 96 6.63 -16.58 -2.11
N ARG A 97 7.78 -15.97 -2.46
CA ARG A 97 8.82 -16.63 -3.24
C ARG A 97 10.16 -16.54 -2.53
N ALA A 98 10.93 -17.63 -2.58
CA ALA A 98 12.32 -17.59 -2.15
C ALA A 98 13.13 -16.75 -3.14
N ALA A 99 14.07 -15.98 -2.61
CA ALA A 99 14.97 -15.15 -3.40
C ALA A 99 16.34 -15.13 -2.74
N VAL A 100 17.33 -14.62 -3.47
CA VAL A 100 18.70 -14.47 -2.96
C VAL A 100 19.12 -13.03 -3.26
N ASP A 101 19.66 -12.33 -2.27
CA ASP A 101 20.14 -10.96 -2.49
C ASP A 101 21.54 -10.97 -3.15
N SER A 102 22.06 -9.78 -3.44
CA SER A 102 23.34 -9.63 -4.12
C SER A 102 24.52 -10.17 -3.31
N ALA A 103 24.37 -10.28 -1.99
CA ALA A 103 25.40 -10.85 -1.09
C ALA A 103 25.24 -12.36 -0.88
N GLY A 104 24.26 -13.01 -1.55
CA GLY A 104 24.00 -14.44 -1.44
C GLY A 104 23.16 -14.85 -0.26
N ASN A 105 22.59 -13.90 0.48
CA ASN A 105 21.73 -14.19 1.63
C ASN A 105 20.33 -14.57 1.17
N ARG A 106 19.71 -15.52 1.86
CA ARG A 106 18.34 -15.91 1.60
C ARG A 106 17.39 -14.78 1.96
N ARG A 107 16.47 -14.50 1.03
CA ARG A 107 15.40 -13.53 1.21
C ARG A 107 14.08 -14.16 0.80
N VAL A 108 13.00 -13.52 1.23
CA VAL A 108 11.65 -13.91 0.85
C VAL A 108 11.01 -12.70 0.21
N GLU A 109 10.49 -12.85 -1.00
CA GLU A 109 9.69 -11.84 -1.67
C GLU A 109 8.23 -12.11 -1.38
N ASP A 110 7.58 -11.10 -0.81
CA ASP A 110 6.17 -11.11 -0.46
C ASP A 110 5.45 -10.21 -1.46
N ARG A 111 4.61 -10.80 -2.32
CA ARG A 111 4.00 -10.09 -3.44
C ARG A 111 2.50 -10.24 -3.45
N LEU A 112 1.83 -9.22 -3.97
CA LEU A 112 0.41 -9.27 -4.32
C LEU A 112 0.31 -9.25 -5.84
N GLN A 113 -0.43 -10.20 -6.40
CA GLN A 113 -0.72 -10.25 -7.82
C GLN A 113 -2.21 -10.00 -8.02
N LEU A 114 -2.52 -8.92 -8.73
CA LEU A 114 -3.90 -8.52 -9.00
C LEU A 114 -4.22 -8.76 -10.46
N THR A 115 -5.29 -9.50 -10.71
CA THR A 115 -5.85 -9.62 -12.05
C THR A 115 -6.89 -8.53 -12.20
N VAL A 116 -6.65 -7.62 -13.14
CA VAL A 116 -7.56 -6.51 -13.45
C VAL A 116 -8.14 -6.68 -14.84
N SER A 117 -9.13 -5.87 -15.19
CA SER A 117 -9.80 -5.98 -16.49
C SER A 117 -8.85 -5.92 -17.67
N GLU A 118 -7.73 -5.18 -17.54
CA GLU A 118 -6.79 -4.93 -18.63
C GLU A 118 -5.50 -5.74 -18.53
N GLY A 119 -5.36 -6.62 -17.52
CA GLY A 119 -4.14 -7.42 -17.37
C GLY A 119 -3.80 -7.75 -15.93
N LEU A 120 -2.50 -7.78 -15.65
CA LEU A 120 -1.98 -8.11 -14.32
C LEU A 120 -1.23 -6.93 -13.73
N GLU A 121 -1.44 -6.71 -12.44
CA GLU A 121 -0.67 -5.75 -11.64
C GLU A 121 0.05 -6.51 -10.53
N ASP A 122 1.31 -6.19 -10.32
CA ASP A 122 2.14 -6.85 -9.30
C ASP A 122 2.65 -5.80 -8.31
N VAL A 123 2.45 -6.07 -7.03
CA VAL A 123 2.90 -5.18 -5.95
C VAL A 123 3.88 -5.94 -5.07
N LEU A 124 5.11 -5.46 -4.96
CA LEU A 124 6.08 -6.04 -4.03
C LEU A 124 5.82 -5.47 -2.63
N VAL A 125 5.30 -6.33 -1.75
CA VAL A 125 5.00 -5.94 -0.37
C VAL A 125 6.28 -5.80 0.44
N SER A 126 7.14 -6.82 0.37
CA SER A 126 8.41 -6.79 1.09
C SER A 126 9.43 -7.73 0.48
N ARG A 127 10.69 -7.45 0.78
CA ARG A 127 11.81 -8.35 0.47
C ARG A 127 12.71 -8.37 1.69
N GLY A 128 12.70 -9.46 2.41
CA GLY A 128 13.46 -9.56 3.65
C GLY A 128 13.59 -11.00 4.12
N PRO A 129 14.03 -11.22 5.36
CA PRO A 129 14.22 -12.57 5.89
C PRO A 129 12.92 -13.34 6.04
N GLU A 130 11.80 -12.64 6.22
CA GLU A 130 10.48 -13.23 6.43
C GLU A 130 9.39 -12.42 5.72
N PRO A 131 8.26 -13.05 5.35
CA PRO A 131 7.12 -12.31 4.84
C PRO A 131 6.56 -11.35 5.90
N THR A 132 6.09 -10.18 5.47
CA THR A 132 5.48 -9.19 6.36
C THR A 132 3.95 -9.23 6.35
N LEU A 133 3.37 -9.89 5.34
CA LEU A 133 1.92 -9.99 5.20
C LEU A 133 1.47 -11.39 5.65
N SER A 134 0.76 -11.46 6.76
CA SER A 134 0.20 -12.72 7.25
C SER A 134 -1.02 -13.14 6.44
N ASP A 135 -1.40 -14.41 6.55
CA ASP A 135 -2.60 -14.91 5.90
C ASP A 135 -3.85 -14.19 6.41
N ALA A 136 -3.89 -13.86 7.70
CA ALA A 136 -5.02 -13.13 8.29
C ALA A 136 -5.10 -11.71 7.71
N ASP A 137 -3.97 -11.02 7.59
CA ASP A 137 -3.92 -9.68 7.00
C ASP A 137 -4.29 -9.72 5.52
N PHE A 138 -3.81 -10.73 4.80
CA PHE A 138 -4.18 -10.89 3.40
C PHE A 138 -5.68 -11.10 3.23
N ALA A 139 -6.32 -11.86 4.11
CA ALA A 139 -7.77 -12.05 4.07
C ALA A 139 -8.52 -10.73 4.23
N VAL A 140 -8.06 -9.87 5.16
CA VAL A 140 -8.65 -8.53 5.35
C VAL A 140 -8.48 -7.69 4.09
N LEU A 141 -7.28 -7.70 3.50
CA LEU A 141 -6.99 -6.96 2.29
C LEU A 141 -7.84 -7.44 1.12
N ARG A 142 -7.89 -8.78 0.91
CA ARG A 142 -8.68 -9.37 -0.16
C ARG A 142 -10.15 -9.00 -0.05
N ASP A 143 -10.71 -9.07 1.14
CA ASP A 143 -12.11 -8.73 1.36
C ASP A 143 -12.36 -7.25 1.03
N ALA A 144 -11.46 -6.36 1.44
CA ALA A 144 -11.60 -4.94 1.15
C ALA A 144 -11.54 -4.66 -0.36
N VAL A 145 -10.67 -5.37 -1.08
CA VAL A 145 -10.48 -5.16 -2.52
C VAL A 145 -11.64 -5.75 -3.33
N LEU A 146 -12.11 -6.95 -2.97
CA LEU A 146 -13.08 -7.70 -3.77
C LEU A 146 -14.53 -7.53 -3.30
N ARG A 147 -14.74 -7.08 -2.07
CA ARG A 147 -16.07 -6.96 -1.51
C ARG A 147 -16.85 -5.87 -2.22
N ARG A 148 -17.93 -6.26 -2.89
CA ARG A 148 -18.86 -5.30 -3.46
C ARG A 148 -19.79 -4.82 -2.36
N GLN A 149 -20.07 -3.51 -2.36
CA GLN A 149 -21.06 -2.99 -1.44
C GLN A 149 -22.40 -3.65 -1.71
N ALA A 150 -22.95 -4.24 -0.67
CA ALA A 150 -24.34 -4.69 -0.70
C ALA A 150 -25.23 -3.46 -0.85
N LYS A 151 -26.12 -3.50 -1.76
CA LYS A 151 -27.10 -2.45 -1.95
C LYS A 151 -28.41 -2.85 -1.32
#